data_6cbebc232a5fa2db758034ec5e3e953d
#
_entry.id   6cbebc232a5fa2db758034ec5e3e953d
#
_cell.length_a   1.000
_cell.length_b   1.000
_cell.length_c   1.000
_cell.angle_alpha   90.00
_cell.angle_beta   90.00
_cell.angle_gamma   90.00
#
_symmetry.space_group_name_H-M   'P 1'
#
loop_
_entity.id
_entity.type
_entity.pdbx_description
1 polymer ?
#
loop_
_entity_poly.entity_id
_entity_poly.type
_entity_poly.pdbx_seq_one_letter_code
_entity_poly.pdbx_strand_id
1 'polypeptide(L)'
;AADDPSHVNNRLRDYPSAGPLTQVETHGGSVAVSSSAADATAFGGAQPHKSATAAVDGENSTAWWPAPGDDSGWIELRGHFTQPQLKLMATSATTVTVRSGSAAVDVDLKPFHAQEVRVPGGDTEAIRVELSHRTGIAELGVKDQPVERVVTVPDTSPNVHQFFFQQMLQDTGVLIRKFTAPRPMRVTVDSTKPVLIDAHRYSPGDSLTLSPGTHRVRTTGPWVSLREEGWQPAGSSEPTGYSIAA
;
A
#
# COMPACT_ATOMS: atom_id res chain seq x y z
N ALA A 1 -7.59 -24.70 -31.70
CA ALA A 1 -8.54 -23.91 -30.97
C ALA A 1 -8.60 -22.55 -31.65
N ALA A 2 -9.72 -22.23 -32.30
CA ALA A 2 -9.91 -20.91 -32.85
C ALA A 2 -9.77 -19.91 -31.70
N ASP A 3 -8.87 -18.95 -31.84
CA ASP A 3 -8.73 -17.85 -30.91
C ASP A 3 -10.10 -17.18 -30.82
N ASP A 4 -10.71 -17.26 -29.65
CA ASP A 4 -11.97 -16.59 -29.38
C ASP A 4 -11.73 -15.08 -29.58
N PRO A 5 -12.33 -14.45 -30.62
CA PRO A 5 -12.10 -13.03 -30.89
C PRO A 5 -12.43 -12.12 -29.71
N SER A 6 -13.28 -12.59 -28.78
CA SER A 6 -13.60 -11.85 -27.56
C SER A 6 -12.41 -11.75 -26.60
N HIS A 7 -11.52 -12.74 -26.56
CA HIS A 7 -10.30 -12.70 -25.76
C HIS A 7 -9.22 -11.81 -26.36
N VAL A 8 -9.15 -11.70 -27.68
CA VAL A 8 -8.17 -10.84 -28.36
C VAL A 8 -8.54 -9.36 -28.18
N ASN A 9 -9.82 -9.05 -28.17
CA ASN A 9 -10.32 -7.68 -28.03
C ASN A 9 -10.32 -7.17 -26.59
N ASN A 10 -10.26 -8.06 -25.59
CA ASN A 10 -10.17 -7.71 -24.17
C ASN A 10 -8.73 -7.56 -23.66
N ARG A 11 -7.72 -7.85 -24.47
CA ARG A 11 -6.37 -7.43 -24.16
C ARG A 11 -6.33 -5.91 -24.28
N LEU A 12 -6.23 -5.24 -23.13
CA LEU A 12 -5.71 -3.88 -23.10
C LEU A 12 -4.42 -3.91 -23.92
N ARG A 13 -4.41 -3.23 -25.07
CA ARG A 13 -3.19 -3.09 -25.84
C ARG A 13 -2.20 -2.42 -24.90
N ASP A 14 -1.08 -3.09 -24.64
CA ASP A 14 0.06 -2.45 -24.03
C ASP A 14 0.47 -1.32 -24.97
N TYR A 15 0.00 -0.12 -24.65
CA TYR A 15 0.55 1.06 -25.30
C TYR A 15 1.93 1.24 -24.67
N PRO A 16 3.02 1.09 -25.45
CA PRO A 16 4.34 1.37 -24.94
C PRO A 16 4.33 2.83 -24.49
N SER A 17 4.37 3.03 -23.16
CA SER A 17 4.57 4.36 -22.61
C SER A 17 6.02 4.75 -22.90
N ALA A 18 6.22 5.85 -23.63
CA ALA A 18 7.54 6.42 -23.84
C ALA A 18 8.10 7.09 -22.57
N GLY A 19 7.29 7.17 -21.50
CA GLY A 19 7.63 7.82 -20.23
C GLY A 19 7.75 6.83 -19.07
N PRO A 20 8.27 7.28 -17.94
CA PRO A 20 8.36 6.48 -16.72
C PRO A 20 6.97 6.10 -16.22
N LEU A 21 6.85 4.88 -15.70
CA LEU A 21 5.60 4.31 -15.21
C LEU A 21 5.49 4.43 -13.69
N THR A 22 4.26 4.46 -13.18
CA THR A 22 4.00 4.23 -11.76
C THR A 22 4.40 2.81 -11.40
N GLN A 23 5.22 2.65 -10.35
CA GLN A 23 5.73 1.37 -9.88
C GLN A 23 5.18 1.03 -8.51
N VAL A 24 4.75 -0.22 -8.34
CA VAL A 24 4.38 -0.77 -7.03
C VAL A 24 5.51 -1.65 -6.55
N GLU A 25 6.09 -1.31 -5.42
CA GLU A 25 7.28 -1.96 -4.87
C GLU A 25 7.07 -2.28 -3.39
N THR A 26 7.89 -3.17 -2.86
CA THR A 26 8.05 -3.36 -1.42
C THR A 26 9.47 -2.95 -1.07
N HIS A 27 9.63 -1.98 -0.18
CA HIS A 27 10.93 -1.50 0.28
C HIS A 27 11.34 -2.23 1.57
N GLY A 28 12.64 -2.36 1.79
CA GLY A 28 13.20 -3.04 2.97
C GLY A 28 13.12 -4.56 2.92
N GLY A 29 12.49 -5.13 1.89
CA GLY A 29 12.32 -6.56 1.73
C GLY A 29 11.16 -6.91 0.82
N SER A 30 10.69 -8.15 0.92
CA SER A 30 9.50 -8.61 0.20
C SER A 30 8.56 -9.37 1.14
N VAL A 31 7.31 -9.53 0.70
CA VAL A 31 6.28 -10.27 1.41
C VAL A 31 5.84 -11.47 0.58
N ALA A 32 5.86 -12.65 1.16
CA ALA A 32 5.35 -13.88 0.57
C ALA A 32 4.24 -14.48 1.45
N VAL A 33 3.30 -15.20 0.87
CA VAL A 33 2.19 -15.83 1.58
C VAL A 33 1.89 -17.20 1.02
N SER A 34 1.27 -18.08 1.82
CA SER A 34 0.76 -19.38 1.36
C SER A 34 -0.35 -19.20 0.31
N SER A 35 -1.26 -18.25 0.58
CA SER A 35 -2.41 -17.92 -0.25
C SER A 35 -2.92 -16.53 0.09
N SER A 36 -3.86 -16.00 -0.69
CA SER A 36 -4.48 -14.70 -0.41
C SER A 36 -5.96 -14.69 -0.79
N ALA A 37 -6.80 -14.13 0.08
CA ALA A 37 -8.20 -13.86 -0.21
C ALA A 37 -8.41 -12.63 -1.11
N ALA A 38 -7.33 -12.01 -1.58
CA ALA A 38 -7.38 -10.88 -2.51
C ALA A 38 -7.48 -11.29 -3.98
N ASP A 39 -7.50 -12.59 -4.27
CA ASP A 39 -7.47 -13.13 -5.63
C ASP A 39 -8.60 -12.55 -6.50
N ALA A 40 -8.21 -11.95 -7.62
CA ALA A 40 -9.13 -11.34 -8.59
C ALA A 40 -10.00 -12.37 -9.33
N THR A 41 -9.59 -13.64 -9.35
CA THR A 41 -10.33 -14.74 -9.97
C THR A 41 -11.40 -15.32 -9.05
N ALA A 42 -11.36 -14.99 -7.75
CA ALA A 42 -12.37 -15.44 -6.80
C ALA A 42 -13.73 -14.79 -7.06
N PHE A 43 -14.80 -15.49 -6.71
CA PHE A 43 -16.15 -14.91 -6.76
C PHE A 43 -16.21 -13.65 -5.87
N GLY A 44 -16.64 -12.53 -6.45
CA GLY A 44 -16.66 -11.21 -5.80
C GLY A 44 -15.53 -10.28 -6.25
N GLY A 45 -14.60 -10.75 -7.11
CA GLY A 45 -13.54 -9.95 -7.70
C GLY A 45 -12.38 -9.64 -6.76
N ALA A 46 -11.48 -8.77 -7.20
CA ALA A 46 -10.28 -8.40 -6.44
C ALA A 46 -10.63 -7.71 -5.11
N GLN A 47 -9.99 -8.16 -4.04
CA GLN A 47 -10.10 -7.58 -2.70
C GLN A 47 -8.71 -7.13 -2.18
N PRO A 48 -8.11 -6.07 -2.71
CA PRO A 48 -6.73 -5.66 -2.40
C PRO A 48 -6.45 -5.45 -0.91
N HIS A 49 -7.48 -5.05 -0.13
CA HIS A 49 -7.40 -4.89 1.32
C HIS A 49 -7.18 -6.20 2.09
N LYS A 50 -7.22 -7.36 1.40
CA LYS A 50 -6.90 -8.70 1.93
C LYS A 50 -5.60 -9.27 1.37
N SER A 51 -4.86 -8.49 0.57
CA SER A 51 -3.60 -8.94 -0.04
C SER A 51 -2.47 -9.07 0.97
N ALA A 52 -1.40 -9.75 0.58
CA ALA A 52 -0.20 -9.88 1.39
C ALA A 52 0.35 -8.51 1.85
N THR A 53 0.32 -7.52 0.97
CA THR A 53 0.84 -6.17 1.25
C THR A 53 -0.07 -5.34 2.16
N ALA A 54 -1.30 -5.78 2.42
CA ALA A 54 -2.18 -5.15 3.42
C ALA A 54 -1.66 -5.34 4.85
N ALA A 55 -0.84 -6.36 5.11
CA ALA A 55 -0.20 -6.54 6.41
C ALA A 55 1.02 -5.62 6.65
N VAL A 56 1.50 -4.91 5.60
CA VAL A 56 2.69 -4.04 5.66
C VAL A 56 2.40 -2.64 5.11
N ASP A 57 1.14 -2.23 5.08
CA ASP A 57 0.74 -0.90 4.62
C ASP A 57 0.62 0.14 5.75
N GLY A 58 0.79 -0.32 7.00
CA GLY A 58 0.74 0.50 8.20
C GLY A 58 -0.67 0.96 8.57
N GLU A 59 -1.73 0.26 8.13
CA GLU A 59 -3.11 0.58 8.42
C GLU A 59 -3.85 -0.60 9.06
N ASN A 60 -4.34 -0.41 10.28
CA ASN A 60 -4.95 -1.47 11.08
C ASN A 60 -6.35 -1.90 10.58
N SER A 61 -6.95 -1.14 9.69
CA SER A 61 -8.27 -1.47 9.09
C SER A 61 -8.18 -2.40 7.89
N THR A 62 -6.98 -2.64 7.38
CA THR A 62 -6.66 -3.60 6.33
C THR A 62 -5.96 -4.81 6.93
N ALA A 63 -5.98 -5.95 6.26
CA ALA A 63 -5.31 -7.16 6.76
C ALA A 63 -5.06 -8.15 5.64
N TRP A 64 -3.93 -8.80 5.62
CA TRP A 64 -3.80 -10.01 4.83
C TRP A 64 -4.71 -11.10 5.39
N TRP A 65 -5.40 -11.79 4.50
CA TRP A 65 -6.20 -12.99 4.82
C TRP A 65 -5.78 -14.15 3.93
N PRO A 66 -5.59 -15.37 4.48
CA PRO A 66 -5.46 -16.57 3.66
C PRO A 66 -6.71 -16.78 2.80
N ALA A 67 -6.56 -17.43 1.66
CA ALA A 67 -7.68 -17.83 0.81
C ALA A 67 -8.69 -18.69 1.59
N PRO A 68 -9.97 -18.72 1.18
CA PRO A 68 -10.92 -19.67 1.72
C PRO A 68 -10.40 -21.10 1.52
N GLY A 69 -10.42 -21.90 2.60
CA GLY A 69 -9.88 -23.26 2.60
C GLY A 69 -8.41 -23.41 3.00
N ASP A 70 -7.67 -22.31 3.15
CA ASP A 70 -6.33 -22.31 3.74
C ASP A 70 -6.43 -21.93 5.22
N ASP A 71 -6.68 -22.93 6.06
CA ASP A 71 -6.92 -22.73 7.49
C ASP A 71 -5.61 -22.55 8.30
N SER A 72 -4.48 -22.96 7.75
CA SER A 72 -3.15 -22.87 8.36
C SER A 72 -2.20 -22.03 7.52
N GLY A 73 -2.70 -20.93 6.98
CA GLY A 73 -1.93 -20.02 6.14
C GLY A 73 -0.71 -19.42 6.84
N TRP A 74 0.24 -18.98 6.06
CA TRP A 74 1.42 -18.29 6.56
C TRP A 74 1.73 -17.03 5.74
N ILE A 75 2.36 -16.06 6.43
CA ILE A 75 2.94 -14.85 5.83
C ILE A 75 4.42 -14.76 6.20
N GLU A 76 5.26 -14.36 5.27
CA GLU A 76 6.71 -14.33 5.44
C GLU A 76 7.28 -13.00 4.93
N LEU A 77 8.04 -12.33 5.79
CA LEU A 77 8.91 -11.22 5.40
C LEU A 77 10.27 -11.79 4.99
N ARG A 78 10.77 -11.36 3.82
CA ARG A 78 12.09 -11.69 3.31
C ARG A 78 12.92 -10.44 3.16
N GLY A 79 14.12 -10.45 3.73
CA GLY A 79 15.05 -9.34 3.75
C GLY A 79 16.18 -9.66 4.70
N HIS A 80 17.11 -8.75 4.88
CA HIS A 80 18.17 -8.90 5.86
C HIS A 80 17.78 -8.21 7.17
N PHE A 81 17.53 -8.99 8.23
CA PHE A 81 17.08 -8.49 9.52
C PHE A 81 18.10 -8.78 10.60
N THR A 82 18.55 -7.74 11.30
CA THR A 82 19.52 -7.83 12.40
C THR A 82 18.78 -7.74 13.74
N GLN A 83 18.90 -8.77 14.57
CA GLN A 83 18.26 -8.87 15.89
C GLN A 83 16.78 -8.44 15.87
N PRO A 84 15.96 -8.99 14.96
CA PRO A 84 14.66 -8.42 14.66
C PRO A 84 13.69 -8.50 15.85
N GLN A 85 12.96 -7.42 16.04
CA GLN A 85 11.79 -7.32 16.91
C GLN A 85 10.57 -7.12 16.04
N LEU A 86 9.69 -8.12 16.01
CA LEU A 86 8.50 -8.14 15.18
C LEU A 86 7.36 -7.43 15.90
N LYS A 87 6.70 -6.50 15.22
CA LYS A 87 5.41 -5.96 15.61
C LYS A 87 4.34 -6.71 14.84
N LEU A 88 3.39 -7.31 15.55
CA LEU A 88 2.38 -8.20 14.99
C LEU A 88 1.00 -7.86 15.54
N MET A 89 -0.01 -7.81 14.65
CA MET A 89 -1.41 -7.58 15.01
C MET A 89 -2.32 -8.49 14.18
N ALA A 90 -3.22 -9.21 14.85
CA ALA A 90 -4.23 -10.03 14.19
C ALA A 90 -5.64 -9.41 14.31
N THR A 91 -6.54 -9.76 13.40
CA THR A 91 -7.94 -9.30 13.41
C THR A 91 -8.82 -10.00 14.43
N SER A 92 -8.39 -11.20 14.88
CA SER A 92 -9.09 -12.00 15.89
C SER A 92 -8.09 -12.63 16.87
N ALA A 93 -8.56 -13.13 18.00
CA ALA A 93 -7.74 -13.89 18.92
C ALA A 93 -7.22 -15.15 18.24
N THR A 94 -5.91 -15.38 18.29
CA THR A 94 -5.25 -16.53 17.66
C THR A 94 -3.89 -16.78 18.28
N THR A 95 -3.42 -18.01 18.19
CA THR A 95 -2.01 -18.34 18.40
C THR A 95 -1.32 -18.40 17.05
N VAL A 96 -0.17 -17.79 16.94
CA VAL A 96 0.68 -17.86 15.75
C VAL A 96 2.06 -18.42 16.12
N THR A 97 2.70 -19.12 15.20
CA THR A 97 4.10 -19.54 15.35
C THR A 97 4.98 -18.59 14.54
N VAL A 98 5.83 -17.82 15.21
CA VAL A 98 6.87 -16.99 14.57
C VAL A 98 8.12 -17.83 14.40
N ARG A 99 8.56 -17.98 13.16
CA ARG A 99 9.68 -18.84 12.76
C ARG A 99 10.77 -18.08 12.05
N SER A 100 12.03 -18.42 12.38
CA SER A 100 13.22 -17.91 11.71
C SER A 100 14.24 -19.08 11.61
N GLY A 101 14.50 -19.53 10.39
CA GLY A 101 15.27 -20.75 10.16
C GLY A 101 14.64 -21.96 10.88
N SER A 102 15.43 -22.61 11.76
CA SER A 102 14.95 -23.74 12.58
C SER A 102 14.35 -23.32 13.92
N ALA A 103 14.51 -22.07 14.31
CA ALA A 103 13.98 -21.55 15.58
C ALA A 103 12.53 -21.10 15.44
N ALA A 104 11.71 -21.34 16.47
CA ALA A 104 10.32 -20.97 16.49
C ALA A 104 9.87 -20.55 17.90
N VAL A 105 8.84 -19.71 17.95
CA VAL A 105 8.16 -19.32 19.20
C VAL A 105 6.67 -19.14 18.91
N ASP A 106 5.83 -19.64 19.82
CA ASP A 106 4.39 -19.43 19.75
C ASP A 106 4.00 -18.14 20.47
N VAL A 107 3.05 -17.42 19.89
CA VAL A 107 2.59 -16.11 20.36
C VAL A 107 1.07 -16.05 20.35
N ASP A 108 0.47 -15.77 21.49
CA ASP A 108 -0.96 -15.56 21.61
C ASP A 108 -1.29 -14.09 21.31
N LEU A 109 -2.10 -13.86 20.30
CA LEU A 109 -2.52 -12.53 19.86
C LEU A 109 -3.95 -12.23 20.31
N LYS A 110 -4.18 -10.98 20.73
CA LYS A 110 -5.51 -10.44 20.98
C LYS A 110 -6.00 -9.65 19.76
N PRO A 111 -7.33 -9.60 19.52
CA PRO A 111 -7.87 -8.86 18.38
C PRO A 111 -7.43 -7.40 18.38
N PHE A 112 -6.91 -6.94 17.25
CA PHE A 112 -6.49 -5.54 17.03
C PHE A 112 -5.56 -4.96 18.10
N HIS A 113 -4.79 -5.82 18.78
CA HIS A 113 -3.80 -5.42 19.75
C HIS A 113 -2.40 -5.72 19.22
N ALA A 114 -1.59 -4.66 19.02
CA ALA A 114 -0.22 -4.81 18.56
C ALA A 114 0.64 -5.45 19.66
N GLN A 115 1.36 -6.50 19.31
CA GLN A 115 2.28 -7.19 20.19
C GLN A 115 3.68 -7.17 19.60
N GLU A 116 4.67 -6.86 20.43
CA GLU A 116 6.07 -6.94 20.07
C GLU A 116 6.62 -8.31 20.46
N VAL A 117 7.28 -8.95 19.51
CA VAL A 117 7.83 -10.30 19.66
C VAL A 117 9.29 -10.31 19.21
N ARG A 118 10.18 -10.75 20.08
CA ARG A 118 11.57 -10.99 19.66
C ARG A 118 11.61 -12.22 18.76
N VAL A 119 12.11 -12.04 17.55
CA VAL A 119 12.24 -13.15 16.60
C VAL A 119 13.33 -14.11 17.11
N PRO A 120 13.05 -15.43 17.19
CA PRO A 120 14.03 -16.39 17.65
C PRO A 120 15.16 -16.57 16.63
N GLY A 121 16.34 -16.99 17.09
CA GLY A 121 17.48 -17.34 16.22
C GLY A 121 18.44 -16.19 15.88
N GLY A 122 18.13 -14.95 16.21
CA GLY A 122 19.01 -13.79 15.94
C GLY A 122 18.85 -13.23 14.53
N ASP A 123 19.96 -12.90 13.87
CA ASP A 123 19.95 -12.34 12.50
C ASP A 123 19.36 -13.35 11.51
N THR A 124 18.57 -12.86 10.55
CA THR A 124 17.84 -13.75 9.64
C THR A 124 17.50 -13.07 8.30
N GLU A 125 17.36 -13.89 7.26
CA GLU A 125 16.90 -13.47 5.92
C GLU A 125 15.40 -13.65 5.73
N ALA A 126 14.72 -14.35 6.66
CA ALA A 126 13.29 -14.58 6.57
C ALA A 126 12.65 -14.73 7.95
N ILE A 127 11.47 -14.10 8.10
CA ILE A 127 10.62 -14.22 9.29
C ILE A 127 9.25 -14.68 8.82
N ARG A 128 8.85 -15.89 9.23
CA ARG A 128 7.55 -16.47 8.88
C ARG A 128 6.61 -16.46 10.08
N VAL A 129 5.37 -16.07 9.85
CA VAL A 129 4.26 -16.15 10.80
C VAL A 129 3.28 -17.19 10.28
N GLU A 130 3.13 -18.30 11.00
CA GLU A 130 2.23 -19.41 10.68
C GLU A 130 0.98 -19.30 11.56
N LEU A 131 -0.19 -19.40 10.96
CA LEU A 131 -1.48 -19.30 11.66
C LEU A 131 -1.91 -20.67 12.19
N SER A 132 -2.43 -20.70 13.42
CA SER A 132 -3.07 -21.93 13.96
C SER A 132 -4.47 -22.17 13.38
N HIS A 133 -5.12 -21.14 12.92
CA HIS A 133 -6.40 -21.18 12.19
C HIS A 133 -6.54 -19.93 11.32
N ARG A 134 -7.46 -19.97 10.35
CA ARG A 134 -7.67 -18.88 9.42
C ARG A 134 -8.08 -17.59 10.13
N THR A 135 -7.21 -16.57 10.10
CA THR A 135 -7.44 -15.23 10.62
C THR A 135 -6.70 -14.21 9.75
N GLY A 136 -7.03 -12.94 9.88
CA GLY A 136 -6.32 -11.85 9.20
C GLY A 136 -5.12 -11.37 10.03
N ILE A 137 -4.02 -11.07 9.37
CA ILE A 137 -2.90 -10.31 9.94
C ILE A 137 -3.05 -8.86 9.49
N ALA A 138 -3.42 -7.99 10.44
CA ALA A 138 -3.66 -6.57 10.18
C ALA A 138 -2.36 -5.76 10.08
N GLU A 139 -1.33 -6.15 10.85
CA GLU A 139 -0.05 -5.47 10.82
C GLU A 139 1.09 -6.47 11.07
N LEU A 140 2.11 -6.38 10.26
CA LEU A 140 3.34 -7.17 10.36
C LEU A 140 4.52 -6.27 10.01
N GLY A 141 5.32 -5.91 10.97
CA GLY A 141 6.47 -5.04 10.78
C GLY A 141 7.68 -5.45 11.61
N VAL A 142 8.87 -5.14 11.16
CA VAL A 142 10.11 -5.27 11.93
C VAL A 142 10.52 -3.88 12.40
N LYS A 143 10.70 -3.75 13.71
CA LYS A 143 11.10 -2.47 14.33
C LYS A 143 12.45 -2.02 13.75
N ASP A 144 12.53 -0.74 13.40
CA ASP A 144 13.71 -0.07 12.83
C ASP A 144 14.21 -0.66 11.49
N GLN A 145 13.53 -1.70 10.96
CA GLN A 145 13.85 -2.36 9.69
C GLN A 145 12.53 -2.63 8.92
N PRO A 146 11.76 -1.60 8.57
CA PRO A 146 10.42 -1.79 8.03
C PRO A 146 10.46 -2.43 6.64
N VAL A 147 9.54 -3.38 6.43
CA VAL A 147 9.15 -3.83 5.10
C VAL A 147 7.85 -3.13 4.76
N GLU A 148 7.84 -2.32 3.72
CA GLU A 148 6.73 -1.41 3.43
C GLU A 148 6.33 -1.46 1.96
N ARG A 149 5.01 -1.45 1.72
CA ARG A 149 4.47 -1.22 0.38
C ARG A 149 4.65 0.25 -0.01
N VAL A 150 5.16 0.49 -1.21
CA VAL A 150 5.35 1.83 -1.77
C VAL A 150 4.84 1.87 -3.20
N VAL A 151 4.19 2.95 -3.57
CA VAL A 151 3.81 3.24 -4.96
C VAL A 151 4.57 4.48 -5.39
N THR A 152 5.58 4.31 -6.23
CA THR A 152 6.39 5.40 -6.77
C THR A 152 5.73 5.94 -8.03
N VAL A 153 5.40 7.24 -8.03
CA VAL A 153 4.91 7.93 -9.21
C VAL A 153 6.06 8.57 -9.97
N PRO A 154 5.95 8.70 -11.29
CA PRO A 154 6.97 9.35 -12.11
C PRO A 154 7.26 10.77 -11.66
N ASP A 155 8.50 11.23 -11.89
CA ASP A 155 8.88 12.60 -11.67
C ASP A 155 8.01 13.56 -12.49
N THR A 156 7.67 14.66 -11.87
CA THR A 156 6.81 15.69 -12.47
C THR A 156 7.61 16.74 -13.22
N SER A 157 6.92 17.52 -14.04
CA SER A 157 7.49 18.73 -14.64
C SER A 157 8.03 19.68 -13.56
N PRO A 158 9.15 20.41 -13.82
CA PRO A 158 9.61 21.49 -12.95
C PRO A 158 8.54 22.56 -12.65
N ASN A 159 7.55 22.70 -13.53
CA ASN A 159 6.44 23.66 -13.43
C ASN A 159 5.18 23.06 -12.80
N VAL A 160 5.28 21.96 -12.07
CA VAL A 160 4.14 21.39 -11.33
C VAL A 160 3.66 22.36 -10.26
N HIS A 161 2.36 22.54 -10.15
CA HIS A 161 1.69 23.35 -9.13
C HIS A 161 0.73 22.56 -8.25
N GLN A 162 0.44 21.32 -8.64
CA GLN A 162 -0.46 20.43 -7.91
C GLN A 162 -0.05 18.97 -8.08
N PHE A 163 -0.01 18.26 -6.97
CA PHE A 163 0.04 16.80 -6.94
C PHE A 163 -1.35 16.30 -6.59
N PHE A 164 -1.92 15.49 -7.45
CA PHE A 164 -3.21 14.85 -7.21
C PHE A 164 -3.06 13.34 -7.28
N PHE A 165 -3.41 12.68 -6.20
CA PHE A 165 -3.34 11.23 -6.08
C PHE A 165 -4.72 10.70 -5.70
N GLN A 166 -5.13 9.62 -6.34
CA GLN A 166 -6.35 8.90 -6.02
C GLN A 166 -6.04 7.42 -5.77
N GLN A 167 -6.92 6.75 -5.05
CA GLN A 167 -6.84 5.31 -4.88
C GLN A 167 -7.04 4.61 -6.23
N MET A 168 -6.23 3.58 -6.48
CA MET A 168 -6.31 2.71 -7.65
C MET A 168 -6.79 1.32 -7.21
N LEU A 169 -7.19 0.47 -8.17
CA LEU A 169 -7.68 -0.87 -7.89
C LEU A 169 -6.70 -1.76 -7.12
N GLN A 170 -5.40 -1.54 -7.27
CA GLN A 170 -4.35 -2.28 -6.58
C GLN A 170 -4.03 -1.74 -5.17
N ASP A 171 -4.58 -0.60 -4.76
CA ASP A 171 -4.37 -0.08 -3.41
C ASP A 171 -5.14 -0.94 -2.39
N THR A 172 -4.52 -1.14 -1.23
CA THR A 172 -5.07 -1.99 -0.15
C THR A 172 -6.25 -1.35 0.60
N GLY A 173 -6.73 -0.19 0.18
CA GLY A 173 -7.62 0.70 0.93
C GLY A 173 -6.85 1.86 1.56
N VAL A 174 -5.53 1.81 1.48
CA VAL A 174 -4.62 2.90 1.86
C VAL A 174 -3.96 3.44 0.60
N LEU A 175 -4.12 4.73 0.35
CA LEU A 175 -3.38 5.45 -0.68
C LEU A 175 -1.98 5.73 -0.16
N ILE A 176 -0.97 5.14 -0.81
CA ILE A 176 0.45 5.40 -0.52
C ILE A 176 1.10 5.82 -1.82
N ARG A 177 1.74 7.00 -1.85
CA ARG A 177 2.48 7.48 -3.03
C ARG A 177 3.83 8.06 -2.60
N LYS A 178 4.86 7.68 -3.32
CA LYS A 178 6.19 8.30 -3.28
C LYS A 178 6.31 9.18 -4.52
N PHE A 179 6.62 10.46 -4.32
CA PHE A 179 6.68 11.45 -5.39
C PHE A 179 7.85 12.41 -5.16
N THR A 180 8.26 13.12 -6.20
CA THR A 180 9.35 14.10 -6.15
C THR A 180 8.81 15.50 -6.31
N ALA A 181 9.09 16.40 -5.35
CA ALA A 181 8.88 17.82 -5.49
C ALA A 181 10.11 18.42 -6.20
N PRO A 182 9.97 19.07 -7.36
CA PRO A 182 11.11 19.54 -8.14
C PRO A 182 11.77 20.82 -7.55
N ARG A 183 11.06 21.53 -6.69
CA ARG A 183 11.47 22.79 -6.05
C ARG A 183 10.78 22.93 -4.68
N PRO A 184 11.22 23.91 -3.84
CA PRO A 184 10.44 24.24 -2.64
C PRO A 184 9.05 24.70 -3.04
N MET A 185 8.01 24.13 -2.40
CA MET A 185 6.60 24.43 -2.70
C MET A 185 5.82 24.57 -1.40
N ARG A 186 5.19 25.72 -1.19
CA ARG A 186 4.19 25.84 -0.12
C ARG A 186 2.84 25.37 -0.65
N VAL A 187 2.33 24.30 -0.06
CA VAL A 187 1.11 23.64 -0.54
C VAL A 187 0.04 23.55 0.54
N THR A 188 -1.20 23.58 0.12
CA THR A 188 -2.38 23.27 0.95
C THR A 188 -2.78 21.83 0.72
N VAL A 189 -3.06 21.10 1.79
CA VAL A 189 -3.57 19.72 1.76
C VAL A 189 -5.08 19.76 1.57
N ASP A 190 -5.56 19.14 0.50
CA ASP A 190 -6.99 18.93 0.28
C ASP A 190 -7.25 17.41 0.19
N SER A 191 -8.18 16.92 1.00
CA SER A 191 -8.47 15.50 1.15
C SER A 191 -9.74 15.29 1.98
N THR A 192 -10.27 14.07 1.99
CA THR A 192 -11.46 13.73 2.82
C THR A 192 -11.09 13.18 4.20
N LYS A 193 -9.83 12.83 4.39
CA LYS A 193 -9.29 12.25 5.64
C LYS A 193 -7.93 12.87 5.94
N PRO A 194 -7.46 12.80 7.20
CA PRO A 194 -6.11 13.22 7.52
C PRO A 194 -5.06 12.48 6.66
N VAL A 195 -3.97 13.19 6.38
CA VAL A 195 -2.89 12.74 5.52
C VAL A 195 -1.58 12.71 6.32
N LEU A 196 -0.80 11.66 6.13
CA LEU A 196 0.59 11.62 6.60
C LEU A 196 1.49 12.01 5.43
N ILE A 197 2.34 13.02 5.62
CA ILE A 197 3.38 13.39 4.67
C ILE A 197 4.71 13.33 5.41
N ASP A 198 5.63 12.48 4.95
CA ASP A 198 6.93 12.23 5.61
C ASP A 198 6.77 11.95 7.12
N ALA A 199 5.79 11.10 7.48
CA ALA A 199 5.41 10.73 8.83
C ALA A 199 4.75 11.85 9.70
N HIS A 200 4.61 13.08 9.20
CA HIS A 200 3.87 14.14 9.88
C HIS A 200 2.39 14.13 9.46
N ARG A 201 1.51 14.34 10.44
CA ARG A 201 0.06 14.33 10.22
C ARG A 201 -0.45 15.72 9.88
N TYR A 202 -1.23 15.81 8.81
CA TYR A 202 -1.91 17.02 8.35
C TYR A 202 -3.41 16.76 8.24
N SER A 203 -4.22 17.75 8.58
CA SER A 203 -5.66 17.74 8.36
C SER A 203 -6.01 18.40 7.02
N PRO A 204 -7.18 18.13 6.45
CA PRO A 204 -7.66 18.88 5.30
C PRO A 204 -7.66 20.39 5.59
N GLY A 205 -7.08 21.18 4.69
CA GLY A 205 -6.90 22.63 4.83
C GLY A 205 -5.57 23.06 5.43
N ASP A 206 -4.79 22.17 6.02
CA ASP A 206 -3.46 22.49 6.54
C ASP A 206 -2.49 22.84 5.40
N SER A 207 -1.53 23.72 5.70
CA SER A 207 -0.46 24.08 4.78
C SER A 207 0.88 23.54 5.27
N LEU A 208 1.73 23.14 4.30
CA LEU A 208 3.11 22.74 4.56
C LEU A 208 4.03 23.22 3.45
N THR A 209 5.32 23.21 3.74
CA THR A 209 6.36 23.44 2.73
C THR A 209 7.02 22.12 2.37
N LEU A 210 6.87 21.68 1.13
CA LEU A 210 7.63 20.59 0.54
C LEU A 210 9.03 21.11 0.20
N SER A 211 10.07 20.43 0.66
CA SER A 211 11.44 20.66 0.19
C SER A 211 11.62 20.06 -1.21
N PRO A 212 12.65 20.45 -1.97
CA PRO A 212 13.00 19.70 -3.17
C PRO A 212 13.39 18.26 -2.81
N GLY A 213 12.94 17.29 -3.59
CA GLY A 213 13.29 15.89 -3.39
C GLY A 213 12.08 14.99 -3.18
N THR A 214 12.35 13.81 -2.67
CA THR A 214 11.35 12.74 -2.53
C THR A 214 10.54 12.90 -1.26
N HIS A 215 9.23 12.78 -1.42
CA HIS A 215 8.24 12.78 -0.34
C HIS A 215 7.38 11.53 -0.39
N ARG A 216 6.81 11.15 0.75
CA ARG A 216 5.85 10.07 0.86
C ARG A 216 4.54 10.60 1.43
N VAL A 217 3.45 10.36 0.73
CA VAL A 217 2.10 10.66 1.19
C VAL A 217 1.33 9.37 1.46
N ARG A 218 0.56 9.35 2.56
CA ARG A 218 -0.30 8.24 2.95
C ARG A 218 -1.62 8.76 3.52
N THR A 219 -2.73 8.16 3.10
CA THR A 219 -4.06 8.44 3.64
C THR A 219 -5.00 7.26 3.41
N THR A 220 -6.01 7.10 4.29
CA THR A 220 -7.15 6.20 4.07
C THR A 220 -8.28 6.86 3.28
N GLY A 221 -8.11 8.13 2.90
CA GLY A 221 -9.04 8.83 2.02
C GLY A 221 -8.93 8.34 0.57
N PRO A 222 -9.99 8.48 -0.22
CA PRO A 222 -10.00 8.03 -1.62
C PRO A 222 -9.07 8.86 -2.52
N TRP A 223 -8.72 10.06 -2.10
CA TRP A 223 -7.82 10.96 -2.82
C TRP A 223 -7.15 11.95 -1.89
N VAL A 224 -6.06 12.56 -2.36
CA VAL A 224 -5.38 13.70 -1.77
C VAL A 224 -4.85 14.62 -2.85
N SER A 225 -4.97 15.92 -2.65
CA SER A 225 -4.40 16.97 -3.47
C SER A 225 -3.47 17.84 -2.63
N LEU A 226 -2.27 18.07 -3.12
CA LEU A 226 -1.30 19.02 -2.58
C LEU A 226 -1.18 20.14 -3.60
N ARG A 227 -1.85 21.26 -3.35
CA ARG A 227 -1.95 22.39 -4.29
C ARG A 227 -1.11 23.56 -3.79
N GLU A 228 -0.27 24.09 -4.67
CA GLU A 228 0.56 25.27 -4.37
C GLU A 228 -0.30 26.48 -4.01
N GLU A 229 0.04 27.15 -2.93
CA GLU A 229 -0.68 28.35 -2.48
C GLU A 229 -0.64 29.45 -3.55
N GLY A 230 -1.78 30.07 -3.77
CA GLY A 230 -1.92 31.14 -4.78
C GLY A 230 -2.06 30.65 -6.23
N TRP A 231 -1.84 29.35 -6.50
CA TRP A 231 -2.08 28.81 -7.84
C TRP A 231 -3.56 28.43 -8.03
N GLN A 232 -4.07 28.78 -9.20
CA GLN A 232 -5.41 28.40 -9.64
C GLN A 232 -5.28 27.66 -10.97
N PRO A 233 -5.99 26.53 -11.18
CA PRO A 233 -6.03 25.90 -12.49
C PRO A 233 -6.58 26.93 -13.48
N ALA A 234 -6.01 27.00 -14.68
CA ALA A 234 -6.59 27.77 -15.76
C ALA A 234 -8.04 27.30 -15.92
N GLY A 235 -8.98 28.24 -15.82
CA GLY A 235 -10.40 27.92 -15.92
C GLY A 235 -10.64 27.12 -17.19
N SER A 236 -11.28 25.95 -17.06
CA SER A 236 -11.79 25.24 -18.21
C SER A 236 -12.78 26.20 -18.88
N SER A 237 -12.39 26.81 -19.98
CA SER A 237 -13.41 27.39 -20.85
C SER A 237 -14.32 26.22 -21.24
N GLU A 238 -15.58 26.25 -20.78
CA GLU A 238 -16.57 25.31 -21.32
C GLU A 238 -16.44 25.37 -22.86
N PRO A 239 -16.36 24.23 -23.53
CA PRO A 239 -16.33 24.23 -24.98
C PRO A 239 -17.65 24.86 -25.44
N THR A 240 -17.58 26.12 -25.81
CA THR A 240 -18.70 26.84 -26.44
C THR A 240 -18.90 26.16 -27.80
N GLY A 241 -19.95 25.35 -27.92
CA GLY A 241 -20.36 24.86 -29.23
C GLY A 241 -20.81 23.42 -29.36
N TYR A 242 -21.17 22.72 -28.29
CA TYR A 242 -21.89 21.44 -28.41
C TYR A 242 -23.39 21.69 -28.38
N SER A 243 -24.03 21.80 -29.57
CA SER A 243 -25.47 21.60 -29.69
C SER A 243 -25.70 20.08 -29.82
N ILE A 244 -26.33 19.48 -28.81
CA ILE A 244 -26.92 18.15 -28.96
C ILE A 244 -28.15 18.34 -29.83
N ALA A 245 -28.11 17.91 -31.10
CA ALA A 245 -29.30 17.80 -31.91
C ALA A 245 -30.18 16.69 -31.33
N ALA A 246 -31.40 17.04 -30.95
CA ALA A 246 -32.44 16.15 -30.47
C ALA A 246 -32.95 15.22 -31.57
#